data_58b64e6f015495768cfb46b3336e2e2b
#
_entry.id   58b64e6f015495768cfb46b3336e2e2b
#
_cell.length_a   1.000
_cell.length_b   1.000
_cell.length_c   1.000
_cell.angle_alpha   90.00
_cell.angle_beta   90.00
_cell.angle_gamma   90.00
#
_symmetry.space_group_name_H-M   'P 1'
#
loop_
_entity.id
_entity.type
_entity.pdbx_description
1 polymer ?
#
loop_
_entity_poly.entity_id
_entity_poly.type
_entity_poly.pdbx_seq_one_letter_code
_entity_poly.pdbx_strand_id
1 'polypeptide(L)'
;SNGFFYGTNKVQASNLFFSVYTSAYLDPKFTLATRIYNDGSSLREIISNINQRFTLFLPSDTVLRGLGYDYDISRSEWRYVSPINGAVTTGSIARSRLLRILYNCIVSTPEGEMNNLSGSGVIRSGEMDLPGEYIKWNNNKVYGAGNEVLGNAANIIGHEDQQNGRTYYVDNLIEFSEESPGVDLKNLAAPVGSEFFNFYSYLKNSSLYNVTGDKIEGVDLGTSYTFVIPNNAAIVKAVKAGVLPGNVTTGVPNFNPSLQGEKDLVADFIRYHILATKTVSDDGLLGGQFETLRKDSKGEKTYVSVLSDTGVLTFIDKAKKSANYIPSNSNHLADRTLIHLVDNYLLYTE
;
A
#
# COMPACT_ATOMS: atom_id res chain seq x y z
N SER A 1 20.42 -39.09 39.71
CA SER A 1 20.62 -38.76 38.28
C SER A 1 19.30 -38.96 37.57
N ASN A 2 18.83 -37.96 36.85
CA ASN A 2 17.45 -37.97 36.47
C ASN A 2 17.32 -37.65 34.98
N GLY A 3 18.13 -38.30 34.13
CA GLY A 3 18.07 -38.11 32.71
C GLY A 3 18.73 -39.22 31.91
N PHE A 4 18.38 -39.33 30.67
CA PHE A 4 19.01 -40.20 29.68
C PHE A 4 19.87 -39.37 28.72
N PHE A 5 21.04 -39.89 28.35
CA PHE A 5 21.85 -39.32 27.30
C PHE A 5 21.69 -40.14 26.02
N TYR A 6 21.36 -39.43 24.95
CA TYR A 6 21.26 -40.04 23.61
C TYR A 6 22.42 -39.58 22.74
N GLY A 7 23.17 -40.50 22.21
CA GLY A 7 24.15 -40.20 21.14
C GLY A 7 23.41 -40.04 19.81
N THR A 8 23.63 -38.96 19.08
CA THR A 8 23.11 -38.75 17.74
C THR A 8 24.25 -38.64 16.74
N ASN A 9 24.03 -39.11 15.55
CA ASN A 9 24.98 -38.95 14.43
C ASN A 9 24.74 -37.68 13.60
N LYS A 10 23.81 -36.85 14.03
CA LYS A 10 23.47 -35.57 13.41
C LYS A 10 23.37 -34.47 14.47
N VAL A 11 23.86 -33.30 14.14
CA VAL A 11 23.64 -32.12 14.96
C VAL A 11 22.17 -31.72 14.81
N GLN A 12 21.44 -31.62 15.92
CA GLN A 12 20.11 -31.01 15.94
C GLN A 12 20.28 -29.49 16.00
N ALA A 13 20.16 -28.84 14.85
CA ALA A 13 20.07 -27.40 14.79
C ALA A 13 18.63 -26.92 15.04
N SER A 14 18.48 -25.80 15.69
CA SER A 14 17.16 -25.17 15.84
C SER A 14 16.60 -24.76 14.47
N ASN A 15 15.30 -24.89 14.26
CA ASN A 15 14.60 -24.42 13.07
C ASN A 15 14.91 -22.95 12.74
N LEU A 16 15.22 -22.17 13.76
CA LEU A 16 15.66 -20.78 13.63
C LEU A 16 16.82 -20.61 12.64
N PHE A 17 17.76 -21.56 12.59
CA PHE A 17 18.92 -21.50 11.68
C PHE A 17 18.60 -21.88 10.22
N PHE A 18 17.39 -22.30 9.92
CA PHE A 18 16.92 -22.64 8.58
C PHE A 18 15.92 -21.63 8.05
N SER A 19 15.66 -20.58 8.79
CA SER A 19 14.64 -19.56 8.46
C SER A 19 15.28 -18.27 7.94
N VAL A 20 14.47 -17.42 7.30
CA VAL A 20 14.88 -16.08 6.86
C VAL A 20 15.38 -15.18 8.01
N TYR A 21 15.00 -15.49 9.26
CA TYR A 21 15.55 -14.82 10.44
C TYR A 21 17.07 -15.01 10.58
N THR A 22 17.61 -16.12 10.09
CA THR A 22 19.05 -16.43 10.16
C THR A 22 19.90 -15.37 9.46
N SER A 23 19.42 -14.82 8.34
CA SER A 23 20.12 -13.77 7.59
C SER A 23 20.34 -12.51 8.44
N ALA A 24 19.42 -12.20 9.36
CA ALA A 24 19.60 -11.11 10.31
C ALA A 24 20.44 -11.52 11.53
N TYR A 25 20.20 -12.72 12.07
CA TYR A 25 20.75 -13.14 13.36
C TYR A 25 22.25 -13.45 13.33
N LEU A 26 22.75 -14.03 12.23
CA LEU A 26 24.14 -14.48 12.13
C LEU A 26 25.09 -13.42 11.56
N ASP A 27 24.59 -12.36 10.93
CA ASP A 27 25.45 -11.31 10.36
C ASP A 27 25.42 -10.05 11.25
N PRO A 28 26.58 -9.61 11.78
CA PRO A 28 26.68 -8.43 12.63
C PRO A 28 26.31 -7.11 11.94
N LYS A 29 26.13 -7.10 10.63
CA LYS A 29 25.62 -5.94 9.88
C LYS A 29 24.14 -5.65 10.15
N PHE A 30 23.39 -6.56 10.78
CA PHE A 30 21.95 -6.47 11.02
C PHE A 30 21.60 -6.53 12.52
N THR A 31 22.46 -5.98 13.39
CA THR A 31 22.26 -6.04 14.84
C THR A 31 21.02 -5.23 15.28
N LEU A 32 20.72 -4.12 14.63
CA LEU A 32 19.51 -3.33 14.93
C LEU A 32 18.25 -4.07 14.52
N ALA A 33 18.22 -4.67 13.32
CA ALA A 33 17.09 -5.50 12.87
C ALA A 33 16.91 -6.72 13.80
N THR A 34 17.99 -7.43 14.12
CA THR A 34 17.96 -8.56 15.07
C THR A 34 17.43 -8.13 16.43
N ARG A 35 17.86 -6.98 16.94
CA ARG A 35 17.41 -6.46 18.23
C ARG A 35 15.90 -6.21 18.23
N ILE A 36 15.36 -5.53 17.23
CA ILE A 36 13.93 -5.21 17.18
C ILE A 36 13.08 -6.46 16.96
N TYR A 37 13.55 -7.45 16.18
CA TYR A 37 12.87 -8.74 16.02
C TYR A 37 12.77 -9.51 17.35
N ASN A 38 13.75 -9.37 18.23
CA ASN A 38 13.81 -10.01 19.54
C ASN A 38 13.17 -9.18 20.66
N ASP A 39 12.78 -7.94 20.42
CA ASP A 39 12.33 -6.99 21.43
C ASP A 39 10.84 -7.16 21.79
N GLY A 40 10.41 -8.39 22.13
CA GLY A 40 9.05 -8.69 22.55
C GLY A 40 7.98 -8.50 21.47
N SER A 41 8.38 -8.41 20.21
CA SER A 41 7.49 -8.44 19.06
C SER A 41 7.30 -9.90 18.59
N SER A 42 6.18 -10.18 17.94
CA SER A 42 5.96 -11.48 17.29
C SER A 42 6.81 -11.69 16.04
N LEU A 43 7.56 -10.68 15.59
CA LEU A 43 8.26 -10.70 14.30
C LEU A 43 9.26 -11.86 14.18
N ARG A 44 10.03 -12.12 15.24
CA ARG A 44 10.95 -13.29 15.25
C ARG A 44 10.20 -14.60 15.07
N GLU A 45 9.08 -14.77 15.79
CA GLU A 45 8.29 -16.00 15.74
C GLU A 45 7.69 -16.22 14.37
N ILE A 46 7.23 -15.14 13.72
CA ILE A 46 6.71 -15.15 12.35
C ILE A 46 7.80 -15.64 11.40
N ILE A 47 8.91 -14.90 11.28
CA ILE A 47 9.93 -15.15 10.26
C ILE A 47 10.82 -16.37 10.54
N SER A 48 10.77 -16.92 11.75
CA SER A 48 11.43 -18.20 12.09
C SER A 48 10.54 -19.43 11.93
N ASN A 49 9.28 -19.28 11.55
CA ASN A 49 8.36 -20.38 11.34
C ASN A 49 8.67 -21.09 10.00
N ILE A 50 9.27 -22.29 10.09
CA ILE A 50 9.67 -23.06 8.90
C ILE A 50 8.50 -23.72 8.15
N ASN A 51 7.29 -23.67 8.69
CA ASN A 51 6.09 -24.21 8.04
C ASN A 51 5.37 -23.18 7.17
N GLN A 52 5.84 -21.94 7.17
CA GLN A 52 5.34 -20.86 6.33
C GLN A 52 6.49 -20.30 5.50
N ARG A 53 6.18 -19.82 4.30
CA ARG A 53 7.18 -19.24 3.41
C ARG A 53 7.09 -17.73 3.40
N PHE A 54 8.25 -17.07 3.50
CA PHE A 54 8.35 -15.62 3.58
C PHE A 54 9.36 -15.05 2.57
N THR A 55 9.11 -13.84 2.14
CA THR A 55 10.14 -12.94 1.62
C THR A 55 10.42 -11.88 2.68
N LEU A 56 11.69 -11.73 3.04
CA LEU A 56 12.16 -10.73 4.00
C LEU A 56 13.01 -9.68 3.26
N PHE A 57 12.66 -8.41 3.38
CA PHE A 57 13.49 -7.29 2.97
C PHE A 57 14.29 -6.79 4.17
N LEU A 58 15.60 -6.95 4.14
CA LEU A 58 16.46 -6.73 5.29
C LEU A 58 17.39 -5.52 5.07
N PRO A 59 17.15 -4.38 5.73
CA PRO A 59 18.05 -3.23 5.74
C PRO A 59 19.19 -3.45 6.74
N SER A 60 20.41 -3.05 6.36
CA SER A 60 21.57 -3.11 7.27
C SER A 60 21.51 -2.03 8.36
N ASP A 61 22.32 -2.19 9.41
CA ASP A 61 22.49 -1.17 10.46
C ASP A 61 22.94 0.18 9.88
N THR A 62 23.76 0.16 8.83
CA THR A 62 24.19 1.38 8.13
C THR A 62 23.02 2.08 7.48
N VAL A 63 22.12 1.34 6.82
CA VAL A 63 20.89 1.88 6.22
C VAL A 63 19.98 2.44 7.32
N LEU A 64 19.73 1.67 8.37
CA LEU A 64 18.87 2.11 9.48
C LEU A 64 19.39 3.39 10.13
N ARG A 65 20.72 3.48 10.43
CA ARG A 65 21.33 4.68 11.02
C ARG A 65 21.32 5.85 10.06
N GLY A 66 21.56 5.63 8.77
CA GLY A 66 21.52 6.67 7.74
C GLY A 66 20.12 7.31 7.63
N LEU A 67 19.08 6.55 7.95
CA LEU A 67 17.69 6.99 7.98
C LEU A 67 17.21 7.43 9.37
N GLY A 68 18.14 7.55 10.32
CA GLY A 68 17.92 8.14 11.63
C GLY A 68 17.54 7.16 12.74
N TYR A 69 17.47 5.86 12.48
CA TYR A 69 17.14 4.85 13.50
C TYR A 69 18.40 4.31 14.17
N ASP A 70 18.42 4.32 15.50
CA ASP A 70 19.48 3.71 16.29
C ASP A 70 18.93 3.21 17.63
N TYR A 71 19.75 2.45 18.36
CA TYR A 71 19.47 2.00 19.71
C TYR A 71 20.51 2.56 20.67
N ASP A 72 20.07 3.37 21.63
CA ASP A 72 20.92 3.90 22.70
C ASP A 72 21.11 2.83 23.78
N ILE A 73 22.28 2.19 23.77
CA ILE A 73 22.62 1.14 24.73
C ILE A 73 22.68 1.68 26.16
N SER A 74 23.12 2.93 26.34
CA SER A 74 23.28 3.54 27.67
C SER A 74 21.94 3.80 28.34
N ARG A 75 20.91 4.09 27.56
CA ARG A 75 19.53 4.33 28.00
C ARG A 75 18.61 3.15 27.82
N SER A 76 19.09 2.10 27.12
CA SER A 76 18.31 0.93 26.75
C SER A 76 17.01 1.29 26.00
N GLU A 77 17.10 2.26 25.07
CA GLU A 77 15.93 2.73 24.33
C GLU A 77 16.20 2.92 22.84
N TRP A 78 15.14 2.78 22.04
CA TRP A 78 15.15 3.11 20.62
C TRP A 78 15.14 4.64 20.44
N ARG A 79 15.84 5.11 19.41
CA ARG A 79 15.94 6.50 19.03
C ARG A 79 15.72 6.65 17.53
N TYR A 80 14.97 7.67 17.17
CA TYR A 80 14.81 8.12 15.79
C TYR A 80 15.13 9.62 15.72
N VAL A 81 15.98 9.99 14.78
CA VAL A 81 16.31 11.38 14.46
C VAL A 81 15.88 11.63 13.01
N SER A 82 14.89 12.47 12.81
CA SER A 82 14.41 12.80 11.47
C SER A 82 15.54 13.39 10.62
N PRO A 83 15.89 12.78 9.47
CA PRO A 83 16.90 13.32 8.58
C PRO A 83 16.46 14.62 7.89
N ILE A 84 15.15 14.95 7.93
CA ILE A 84 14.58 16.13 7.28
C ILE A 84 14.74 17.38 8.16
N ASN A 85 14.43 17.27 9.44
CA ASN A 85 14.34 18.44 10.35
C ASN A 85 15.09 18.26 11.66
N GLY A 86 15.76 17.14 11.87
CA GLY A 86 16.51 16.85 13.09
C GLY A 86 15.66 16.55 14.33
N ALA A 87 14.34 16.45 14.19
CA ALA A 87 13.45 16.14 15.31
C ALA A 87 13.80 14.77 15.90
N VAL A 88 13.86 14.69 17.22
CA VAL A 88 14.24 13.48 17.96
C VAL A 88 13.01 12.85 18.60
N THR A 89 12.84 11.56 18.34
CA THR A 89 11.83 10.71 18.97
C THR A 89 12.53 9.55 19.64
N THR A 90 12.12 9.17 20.86
CA THR A 90 12.76 8.10 21.64
C THR A 90 11.73 7.11 22.20
N GLY A 91 12.24 6.01 22.77
CA GLY A 91 11.46 5.02 23.51
C GLY A 91 10.44 4.29 22.66
N SER A 92 9.23 4.14 23.19
CA SER A 92 8.15 3.35 22.57
C SER A 92 7.68 3.91 21.22
N ILE A 93 7.72 5.22 21.02
CA ILE A 93 7.28 5.85 19.77
C ILE A 93 8.26 5.52 18.64
N ALA A 94 9.57 5.73 18.86
CA ALA A 94 10.60 5.36 17.88
C ALA A 94 10.56 3.85 17.57
N ARG A 95 10.40 3.03 18.61
CA ARG A 95 10.26 1.57 18.50
C ARG A 95 9.05 1.18 17.63
N SER A 96 7.88 1.72 17.93
CA SER A 96 6.64 1.38 17.20
C SER A 96 6.72 1.77 15.73
N ARG A 97 7.33 2.93 15.42
CA ARG A 97 7.58 3.36 14.04
C ARG A 97 8.48 2.36 13.29
N LEU A 98 9.59 1.95 13.89
CA LEU A 98 10.51 0.98 13.28
C LEU A 98 9.86 -0.39 13.14
N LEU A 99 9.07 -0.84 14.12
CA LEU A 99 8.31 -2.09 14.04
C LEU A 99 7.33 -2.08 12.86
N ARG A 100 6.59 -0.98 12.65
CA ARG A 100 5.68 -0.86 11.51
C ARG A 100 6.43 -0.98 10.17
N ILE A 101 7.59 -0.32 10.05
CA ILE A 101 8.43 -0.39 8.85
C ILE A 101 8.92 -1.83 8.61
N LEU A 102 9.49 -2.46 9.64
CA LEU A 102 10.04 -3.82 9.50
C LEU A 102 8.95 -4.88 9.32
N TYR A 103 7.73 -4.63 9.80
CA TYR A 103 6.58 -5.48 9.49
C TYR A 103 6.22 -5.42 8.00
N ASN A 104 6.30 -4.25 7.38
CA ASN A 104 6.11 -4.09 5.94
C ASN A 104 7.25 -4.73 5.11
N CYS A 105 8.39 -4.99 5.73
CA CYS A 105 9.51 -5.72 5.11
C CYS A 105 9.33 -7.25 5.14
N ILE A 106 8.28 -7.76 5.78
CA ILE A 106 7.95 -9.20 5.84
C ILE A 106 6.76 -9.43 4.91
N VAL A 107 6.86 -10.41 4.03
CA VAL A 107 5.78 -10.78 3.10
C VAL A 107 5.56 -12.28 3.14
N SER A 108 4.33 -12.72 3.38
CA SER A 108 3.96 -14.13 3.22
C SER A 108 3.95 -14.47 1.71
N THR A 109 4.76 -15.43 1.30
CA THR A 109 4.96 -15.82 -0.10
C THR A 109 4.92 -17.35 -0.25
N PRO A 110 3.76 -18.00 0.01
CA PRO A 110 3.66 -19.46 0.04
C PRO A 110 4.06 -20.12 -1.27
N GLU A 111 3.79 -19.50 -2.41
CA GLU A 111 4.13 -20.01 -3.74
C GLU A 111 5.45 -19.42 -4.30
N GLY A 112 6.12 -18.57 -3.52
CA GLY A 112 7.36 -17.91 -3.96
C GLY A 112 7.13 -16.75 -4.91
N GLU A 113 6.05 -16.01 -4.74
CA GLU A 113 5.56 -14.91 -5.58
C GLU A 113 6.61 -13.83 -5.80
N MET A 114 7.52 -13.68 -4.84
CA MET A 114 8.61 -12.69 -4.88
C MET A 114 10.00 -13.32 -5.09
N ASN A 115 10.08 -14.53 -5.63
CA ASN A 115 11.38 -15.13 -5.94
C ASN A 115 12.11 -14.43 -7.09
N ASN A 116 11.39 -13.65 -7.89
CA ASN A 116 11.96 -12.84 -8.96
C ASN A 116 11.29 -11.48 -8.98
N LEU A 117 12.07 -10.43 -8.77
CA LEU A 117 11.63 -9.02 -8.73
C LEU A 117 12.01 -8.24 -9.98
N SER A 118 12.47 -8.90 -11.06
CA SER A 118 12.86 -8.24 -12.31
C SER A 118 11.67 -7.65 -13.10
N GLY A 119 10.47 -8.21 -12.88
CA GLY A 119 9.22 -7.66 -13.41
C GLY A 119 8.63 -6.58 -12.50
N SER A 120 7.32 -6.47 -12.54
CA SER A 120 6.55 -5.59 -11.66
C SER A 120 5.39 -6.35 -11.01
N GLY A 121 4.96 -5.87 -9.86
CA GLY A 121 3.81 -6.42 -9.16
C GLY A 121 3.50 -5.65 -7.88
N VAL A 122 2.38 -5.99 -7.29
CA VAL A 122 1.89 -5.48 -6.01
C VAL A 122 1.52 -6.66 -5.13
N ILE A 123 1.88 -6.61 -3.87
CA ILE A 123 1.55 -7.64 -2.89
C ILE A 123 1.30 -7.00 -1.52
N ARG A 124 0.51 -7.65 -0.71
CA ARG A 124 0.29 -7.22 0.66
C ARG A 124 1.39 -7.75 1.56
N SER A 125 1.99 -6.87 2.35
CA SER A 125 3.00 -7.24 3.35
C SER A 125 2.37 -7.92 4.57
N GLY A 126 3.20 -8.42 5.47
CA GLY A 126 2.78 -9.09 6.68
C GLY A 126 2.45 -10.57 6.49
N GLU A 127 1.77 -11.13 7.47
CA GLU A 127 1.26 -12.49 7.46
C GLU A 127 -0.10 -12.58 6.75
N MET A 128 -0.48 -13.78 6.32
CA MET A 128 -1.77 -14.03 5.69
C MET A 128 -2.95 -13.66 6.60
N ASP A 129 -2.86 -13.98 7.89
CA ASP A 129 -3.92 -13.74 8.89
C ASP A 129 -3.82 -12.35 9.54
N LEU A 130 -2.66 -11.69 9.47
CA LEU A 130 -2.42 -10.34 9.94
C LEU A 130 -1.75 -9.52 8.84
N PRO A 131 -2.48 -9.15 7.79
CA PRO A 131 -1.90 -8.45 6.67
C PRO A 131 -1.48 -7.02 7.02
N GLY A 132 -0.31 -6.63 6.51
CA GLY A 132 0.23 -5.28 6.59
C GLY A 132 -0.30 -4.36 5.49
N GLU A 133 0.55 -3.47 5.02
CA GLU A 133 0.25 -2.54 3.93
C GLU A 133 0.65 -3.15 2.57
N TYR A 134 0.13 -2.58 1.48
CA TYR A 134 0.59 -2.98 0.16
C TYR A 134 1.99 -2.44 -0.11
N ILE A 135 2.82 -3.27 -0.71
CA ILE A 135 4.10 -2.90 -1.30
C ILE A 135 4.09 -3.26 -2.78
N LYS A 136 4.89 -2.59 -3.57
CA LYS A 136 5.05 -2.92 -4.98
C LYS A 136 6.51 -3.06 -5.36
N TRP A 137 6.77 -3.78 -6.43
CA TRP A 137 8.11 -3.86 -7.00
C TRP A 137 8.08 -3.56 -8.49
N ASN A 138 9.19 -3.06 -8.98
CA ASN A 138 9.43 -2.85 -10.39
C ASN A 138 10.95 -2.90 -10.65
N ASN A 139 11.36 -3.83 -11.49
CA ASN A 139 12.75 -3.96 -11.94
C ASN A 139 13.77 -3.96 -10.77
N ASN A 140 13.61 -4.91 -9.84
CA ASN A 140 14.43 -5.08 -8.62
C ASN A 140 14.46 -3.86 -7.68
N LYS A 141 13.42 -3.05 -7.71
CA LYS A 141 13.17 -1.97 -6.75
C LYS A 141 11.87 -2.25 -6.03
N VAL A 142 11.83 -1.97 -4.73
CA VAL A 142 10.65 -2.17 -3.90
C VAL A 142 10.22 -0.84 -3.30
N TYR A 143 8.92 -0.64 -3.20
CA TYR A 143 8.28 0.61 -2.76
C TYR A 143 7.19 0.30 -1.74
N GLY A 144 7.15 1.04 -0.67
CA GLY A 144 5.95 1.28 0.13
C GLY A 144 5.29 2.61 -0.28
N ALA A 145 4.18 2.96 0.33
CA ALA A 145 3.48 4.21 0.03
C ALA A 145 4.36 5.45 0.26
N GLY A 146 5.16 5.46 1.34
CA GLY A 146 6.10 6.56 1.61
C GLY A 146 7.17 6.71 0.55
N ASN A 147 7.65 5.60 -0.01
CA ASN A 147 8.63 5.64 -1.10
C ASN A 147 8.06 6.26 -2.38
N GLU A 148 6.79 6.04 -2.68
CA GLU A 148 6.13 6.67 -3.83
C GLU A 148 6.03 8.18 -3.66
N VAL A 149 5.61 8.65 -2.49
CA VAL A 149 5.54 10.08 -2.16
C VAL A 149 6.91 10.76 -2.28
N LEU A 150 7.96 10.11 -1.77
CA LEU A 150 9.32 10.65 -1.77
C LEU A 150 10.06 10.47 -3.11
N GLY A 151 9.51 9.68 -4.04
CA GLY A 151 10.17 9.38 -5.31
C GLY A 151 11.44 8.55 -5.16
N ASN A 152 11.58 7.80 -4.06
CA ASN A 152 12.71 6.91 -3.79
C ASN A 152 12.27 5.45 -3.76
N ALA A 153 13.22 4.53 -3.76
CA ALA A 153 12.96 3.10 -3.71
C ALA A 153 13.96 2.39 -2.79
N ALA A 154 13.61 1.21 -2.32
CA ALA A 154 14.56 0.26 -1.78
C ALA A 154 15.10 -0.60 -2.93
N ASN A 155 16.37 -0.43 -3.31
CA ASN A 155 17.00 -1.24 -4.34
C ASN A 155 17.46 -2.57 -3.73
N ILE A 156 17.29 -3.66 -4.47
CA ILE A 156 17.82 -4.97 -4.10
C ILE A 156 19.33 -4.99 -4.39
N ILE A 157 20.13 -5.19 -3.35
CA ILE A 157 21.60 -5.23 -3.43
C ILE A 157 22.17 -6.63 -3.27
N GLY A 158 21.33 -7.62 -3.00
CA GLY A 158 21.69 -9.03 -2.86
C GLY A 158 20.53 -9.84 -2.30
N HIS A 159 20.69 -11.16 -2.27
CA HIS A 159 19.72 -12.05 -1.64
C HIS A 159 20.35 -13.31 -1.10
N GLU A 160 19.63 -14.00 -0.22
CA GLU A 160 19.97 -15.31 0.33
C GLU A 160 18.71 -16.16 0.42
N ASP A 161 18.82 -17.43 0.04
CA ASP A 161 17.72 -18.39 0.14
C ASP A 161 17.83 -19.20 1.44
N GLN A 162 16.71 -19.30 2.14
CA GLN A 162 16.55 -20.11 3.34
C GLN A 162 15.45 -21.16 3.12
N GLN A 163 15.36 -22.16 4.01
CA GLN A 163 14.35 -23.20 3.87
C GLN A 163 12.92 -22.65 3.82
N ASN A 164 12.65 -21.61 4.61
CA ASN A 164 11.32 -21.00 4.68
C ASN A 164 11.18 -19.72 3.85
N GLY A 165 12.05 -19.48 2.86
CA GLY A 165 11.88 -18.34 1.96
C GLY A 165 13.16 -17.69 1.48
N ARG A 166 13.05 -16.41 1.14
CA ARG A 166 14.14 -15.59 0.61
C ARG A 166 14.31 -14.31 1.39
N THR A 167 15.53 -13.97 1.73
CA THR A 167 15.91 -12.65 2.23
C THR A 167 16.53 -11.83 1.10
N TYR A 168 15.98 -10.64 0.84
CA TYR A 168 16.59 -9.63 0.00
C TYR A 168 17.25 -8.57 0.88
N TYR A 169 18.49 -8.24 0.59
CA TYR A 169 19.20 -7.13 1.21
C TYR A 169 18.87 -5.85 0.46
N VAL A 170 18.55 -4.79 1.20
CA VAL A 170 18.08 -3.52 0.62
C VAL A 170 18.93 -2.34 1.07
N ASP A 171 19.05 -1.34 0.21
CA ASP A 171 19.82 -0.11 0.46
C ASP A 171 18.98 1.04 1.03
N ASN A 172 17.66 0.85 1.16
CA ASN A 172 16.72 1.81 1.72
C ASN A 172 15.60 1.07 2.48
N LEU A 173 14.77 1.81 3.23
CA LEU A 173 13.59 1.27 3.89
C LEU A 173 12.39 1.22 2.93
N ILE A 174 11.50 0.26 3.16
CA ILE A 174 10.17 0.21 2.56
C ILE A 174 9.25 1.03 3.48
N GLU A 175 9.11 2.33 3.15
CA GLU A 175 8.46 3.29 4.02
C GLU A 175 6.94 3.32 3.82
N PHE A 176 6.19 3.46 4.91
CA PHE A 176 4.77 3.78 4.87
C PHE A 176 4.56 5.30 4.70
N SER A 177 3.39 5.69 4.20
CA SER A 177 2.97 7.10 4.17
C SER A 177 2.16 7.46 5.42
N GLU A 178 2.29 8.68 5.89
CA GLU A 178 1.42 9.30 6.91
C GLU A 178 0.54 10.40 6.28
N GLU A 179 0.62 10.55 4.96
CA GLU A 179 -0.14 11.54 4.23
C GLU A 179 -1.51 10.98 3.80
N SER A 180 -2.45 11.89 3.57
CA SER A 180 -3.79 11.51 3.12
C SER A 180 -3.74 11.03 1.65
N PRO A 181 -4.55 10.05 1.25
CA PRO A 181 -4.65 9.63 -0.15
C PRO A 181 -5.01 10.77 -1.13
N GLY A 182 -5.55 11.87 -0.62
CA GLY A 182 -5.79 13.09 -1.42
C GLY A 182 -4.50 13.78 -1.86
N VAL A 183 -3.42 13.72 -1.04
CA VAL A 183 -2.08 14.23 -1.41
C VAL A 183 -1.53 13.41 -2.58
N ASP A 184 -1.63 12.08 -2.50
CA ASP A 184 -1.14 11.19 -3.55
C ASP A 184 -1.90 11.42 -4.87
N LEU A 185 -3.24 11.52 -4.80
CA LEU A 185 -4.06 11.81 -5.99
C LEU A 185 -3.75 13.20 -6.59
N LYS A 186 -3.49 14.21 -5.75
CA LYS A 186 -3.02 15.53 -6.18
C LYS A 186 -1.69 15.44 -6.93
N ASN A 187 -0.74 14.69 -6.39
CA ASN A 187 0.58 14.49 -7.00
C ASN A 187 0.46 13.74 -8.33
N LEU A 188 -0.38 12.71 -8.41
CA LEU A 188 -0.67 11.99 -9.66
C LEU A 188 -1.33 12.90 -10.72
N ALA A 189 -2.15 13.85 -10.31
CA ALA A 189 -2.82 14.78 -11.21
C ALA A 189 -1.98 15.98 -11.64
N ALA A 190 -0.87 16.28 -10.94
CA ALA A 190 -0.06 17.48 -11.15
C ALA A 190 0.72 17.53 -12.47
N PRO A 191 1.27 16.44 -13.02
CA PRO A 191 1.99 16.49 -14.29
C PRO A 191 1.11 16.97 -15.45
N VAL A 192 1.68 17.78 -16.33
CA VAL A 192 0.99 18.24 -17.56
C VAL A 192 0.57 17.03 -18.39
N GLY A 193 -0.71 16.95 -18.75
CA GLY A 193 -1.26 15.82 -19.50
C GLY A 193 -1.57 14.57 -18.67
N SER A 194 -1.54 14.69 -17.34
CA SER A 194 -1.93 13.57 -16.46
C SER A 194 -3.36 13.10 -16.73
N GLU A 195 -3.56 11.79 -16.84
CA GLU A 195 -4.87 11.17 -17.00
C GLU A 195 -5.75 11.24 -15.74
N PHE A 196 -5.18 11.61 -14.59
CA PHE A 196 -5.91 11.85 -13.32
C PHE A 196 -6.47 13.27 -13.21
N PHE A 197 -6.08 14.19 -14.12
CA PHE A 197 -6.34 15.61 -13.99
C PHE A 197 -7.82 15.96 -13.90
N ASN A 198 -8.67 15.43 -14.77
CA ASN A 198 -10.09 15.80 -14.82
C ASN A 198 -10.84 15.34 -13.57
N PHE A 199 -10.59 14.11 -13.09
CA PHE A 199 -11.21 13.61 -11.86
C PHE A 199 -10.77 14.43 -10.64
N TYR A 200 -9.46 14.66 -10.49
CA TYR A 200 -8.93 15.46 -9.40
C TYR A 200 -9.46 16.91 -9.44
N SER A 201 -9.64 17.49 -10.62
CA SER A 201 -10.18 18.85 -10.76
C SER A 201 -11.63 18.95 -10.29
N TYR A 202 -12.46 17.93 -10.53
CA TYR A 202 -13.80 17.86 -9.93
C TYR A 202 -13.72 17.67 -8.41
N LEU A 203 -12.89 16.77 -7.92
CA LEU A 203 -12.70 16.51 -6.50
C LEU A 203 -12.25 17.79 -5.77
N LYS A 204 -11.21 18.44 -6.25
CA LYS A 204 -10.62 19.63 -5.63
C LYS A 204 -11.62 20.78 -5.45
N ASN A 205 -12.57 20.91 -6.36
CA ASN A 205 -13.59 21.96 -6.33
C ASN A 205 -14.92 21.50 -5.69
N SER A 206 -14.98 20.26 -5.23
CA SER A 206 -16.18 19.71 -4.55
C SER A 206 -16.17 19.99 -3.05
N SER A 207 -17.32 19.81 -2.41
CA SER A 207 -17.45 19.87 -0.95
C SER A 207 -16.70 18.75 -0.23
N LEU A 208 -16.28 17.70 -0.94
CA LEU A 208 -15.58 16.56 -0.36
C LEU A 208 -14.10 16.84 -0.06
N TYR A 209 -13.54 17.89 -0.65
CA TYR A 209 -12.11 18.14 -0.56
C TYR A 209 -11.79 19.28 0.41
N ASN A 210 -10.92 18.97 1.37
CA ASN A 210 -10.38 19.95 2.29
C ASN A 210 -8.92 20.25 1.91
N VAL A 211 -8.66 21.47 1.46
CA VAL A 211 -7.32 21.92 1.04
C VAL A 211 -6.28 21.93 2.18
N THR A 212 -6.76 21.93 3.44
CA THR A 212 -5.86 21.80 4.60
C THR A 212 -5.51 20.32 4.78
N GLY A 213 -4.32 19.93 4.31
CA GLY A 213 -3.83 18.55 4.34
C GLY A 213 -4.39 17.67 3.23
N ASP A 214 -5.00 18.27 2.18
CA ASP A 214 -5.51 17.59 1.00
C ASP A 214 -6.40 16.36 1.36
N LYS A 215 -7.29 16.54 2.35
CA LYS A 215 -8.14 15.47 2.88
C LYS A 215 -9.41 15.31 2.07
N ILE A 216 -9.88 14.08 1.96
CA ILE A 216 -11.15 13.73 1.29
C ILE A 216 -12.16 13.30 2.35
N GLU A 217 -13.37 13.88 2.34
CA GLU A 217 -14.44 13.51 3.27
C GLU A 217 -14.79 12.03 3.17
N GLY A 218 -14.80 11.33 4.30
CA GLY A 218 -15.06 9.89 4.40
C GLY A 218 -13.84 9.00 4.10
N VAL A 219 -12.65 9.59 3.88
CA VAL A 219 -11.40 8.87 3.71
C VAL A 219 -10.48 9.16 4.90
N ASP A 220 -10.41 8.21 5.83
CA ASP A 220 -9.63 8.32 7.05
C ASP A 220 -8.25 7.65 6.90
N LEU A 221 -7.22 8.28 7.46
CA LEU A 221 -5.88 7.69 7.52
C LEU A 221 -5.90 6.35 8.27
N GLY A 222 -5.10 5.41 7.79
CA GLY A 222 -5.00 4.08 8.38
C GLY A 222 -6.17 3.15 8.05
N THR A 223 -7.14 3.61 7.27
CA THR A 223 -8.25 2.80 6.75
C THR A 223 -7.98 2.40 5.30
N SER A 224 -8.42 1.21 4.93
CA SER A 224 -8.22 0.67 3.57
C SER A 224 -9.30 1.19 2.62
N TYR A 225 -8.87 1.68 1.44
CA TYR A 225 -9.75 2.09 0.34
C TYR A 225 -9.19 1.63 -1.00
N THR A 226 -10.05 1.66 -2.02
CA THR A 226 -9.62 1.54 -3.42
C THR A 226 -10.20 2.71 -4.20
N PHE A 227 -9.36 3.52 -4.81
CA PHE A 227 -9.79 4.61 -5.68
C PHE A 227 -9.83 4.12 -7.12
N VAL A 228 -10.98 4.18 -7.73
CA VAL A 228 -11.25 3.77 -9.11
C VAL A 228 -11.40 5.05 -9.94
N ILE A 229 -10.31 5.56 -10.47
CA ILE A 229 -10.25 6.88 -11.09
C ILE A 229 -10.49 6.78 -12.61
N PRO A 230 -11.60 7.30 -13.13
CA PRO A 230 -11.81 7.39 -14.58
C PRO A 230 -10.75 8.29 -15.23
N ASN A 231 -10.16 7.84 -16.33
CA ASN A 231 -9.23 8.65 -17.10
C ASN A 231 -9.91 9.87 -17.73
N ASN A 232 -9.14 10.81 -18.27
CA ASN A 232 -9.68 12.03 -18.85
C ASN A 232 -10.72 11.77 -19.95
N ALA A 233 -10.50 10.75 -20.77
CA ALA A 233 -11.45 10.40 -21.84
C ALA A 233 -12.77 9.85 -21.26
N ALA A 234 -12.71 9.07 -20.19
CA ALA A 234 -13.91 8.58 -19.49
C ALA A 234 -14.69 9.73 -18.83
N ILE A 235 -14.01 10.72 -18.25
CA ILE A 235 -14.64 11.93 -17.71
C ILE A 235 -15.35 12.72 -18.82
N VAL A 236 -14.71 12.90 -19.98
CA VAL A 236 -15.35 13.54 -21.16
C VAL A 236 -16.60 12.77 -21.59
N LYS A 237 -16.57 11.44 -21.61
CA LYS A 237 -17.77 10.62 -21.86
C LYS A 237 -18.88 10.85 -20.82
N ALA A 238 -18.53 10.95 -19.54
CA ALA A 238 -19.48 11.21 -18.46
C ALA A 238 -20.16 12.58 -18.61
N VAL A 239 -19.38 13.61 -19.00
CA VAL A 239 -19.93 14.96 -19.30
C VAL A 239 -20.89 14.93 -20.49
N LYS A 240 -20.50 14.27 -21.60
CA LYS A 240 -21.36 14.12 -22.78
C LYS A 240 -22.66 13.35 -22.49
N ALA A 241 -22.63 12.44 -21.54
CA ALA A 241 -23.80 11.69 -21.09
C ALA A 241 -24.66 12.47 -20.05
N GLY A 242 -24.27 13.69 -19.66
CA GLY A 242 -24.98 14.46 -18.64
C GLY A 242 -24.83 13.93 -17.22
N VAL A 243 -23.88 13.03 -16.98
CA VAL A 243 -23.58 12.46 -15.65
C VAL A 243 -22.75 13.42 -14.80
N LEU A 244 -21.89 14.19 -15.43
CA LEU A 244 -21.09 15.23 -14.78
C LEU A 244 -21.38 16.61 -15.42
N PRO A 245 -21.29 17.69 -14.64
CA PRO A 245 -21.46 19.05 -15.13
C PRO A 245 -20.46 19.40 -16.22
N GLY A 246 -20.92 20.06 -17.29
CA GLY A 246 -20.11 20.53 -18.38
C GLY A 246 -20.88 20.70 -19.66
N ASN A 247 -20.18 20.89 -20.77
CA ASN A 247 -20.79 21.03 -22.08
C ASN A 247 -21.08 19.64 -22.69
N VAL A 248 -22.32 19.22 -22.72
CA VAL A 248 -22.74 17.89 -23.21
C VAL A 248 -22.43 17.64 -24.68
N THR A 249 -22.28 18.71 -25.50
CA THR A 249 -21.96 18.60 -26.92
C THR A 249 -20.46 18.39 -27.13
N THR A 250 -19.64 19.19 -26.48
CA THR A 250 -18.17 19.13 -26.63
C THR A 250 -17.50 18.17 -25.67
N GLY A 251 -18.12 17.90 -24.51
CA GLY A 251 -17.55 17.12 -23.41
C GLY A 251 -16.59 17.92 -22.52
N VAL A 252 -16.52 19.25 -22.71
CA VAL A 252 -15.68 20.12 -21.85
C VAL A 252 -16.23 20.13 -20.44
N PRO A 253 -15.45 19.70 -19.42
CA PRO A 253 -15.90 19.66 -18.02
C PRO A 253 -16.13 21.06 -17.44
N ASN A 254 -17.13 21.20 -16.57
CA ASN A 254 -17.29 22.32 -15.65
C ASN A 254 -16.88 21.88 -14.25
N PHE A 255 -15.64 22.13 -13.88
CA PHE A 255 -15.08 21.67 -12.60
C PHE A 255 -15.61 22.43 -11.38
N ASN A 256 -16.26 23.57 -11.57
CA ASN A 256 -16.80 24.40 -10.48
C ASN A 256 -18.24 24.85 -10.78
N PRO A 257 -19.19 23.89 -10.77
CA PRO A 257 -20.58 24.21 -11.04
C PRO A 257 -21.18 25.13 -9.97
N SER A 258 -22.10 26.01 -10.36
CA SER A 258 -22.77 26.94 -9.45
C SER A 258 -24.02 26.34 -8.80
N LEU A 259 -24.74 25.48 -9.52
CA LEU A 259 -25.98 24.88 -9.06
C LEU A 259 -25.74 23.78 -8.03
N GLN A 260 -26.53 23.78 -6.95
CA GLN A 260 -26.40 22.78 -5.87
C GLN A 260 -26.59 21.35 -6.38
N GLY A 261 -27.59 21.10 -7.23
CA GLY A 261 -27.82 19.77 -7.79
C GLY A 261 -26.62 19.25 -8.62
N GLU A 262 -25.91 20.13 -9.33
CA GLU A 262 -24.70 19.75 -10.05
C GLU A 262 -23.53 19.44 -9.08
N LYS A 263 -23.40 20.19 -7.98
CA LYS A 263 -22.43 19.91 -6.93
C LYS A 263 -22.68 18.56 -6.28
N ASP A 264 -23.95 18.24 -6.03
CA ASP A 264 -24.37 16.96 -5.45
C ASP A 264 -24.06 15.80 -6.41
N LEU A 265 -24.31 15.97 -7.72
CA LEU A 265 -23.92 14.99 -8.74
C LEU A 265 -22.41 14.71 -8.74
N VAL A 266 -21.58 15.75 -8.64
CA VAL A 266 -20.12 15.60 -8.56
C VAL A 266 -19.71 14.84 -7.30
N ALA A 267 -20.28 15.21 -6.15
CA ALA A 267 -19.95 14.55 -4.87
C ALA A 267 -20.35 13.07 -4.90
N ASP A 268 -21.54 12.76 -5.40
CA ASP A 268 -22.04 11.39 -5.52
C ASP A 268 -21.22 10.56 -6.51
N PHE A 269 -20.82 11.15 -7.63
CA PHE A 269 -19.94 10.52 -8.60
C PHE A 269 -18.60 10.15 -7.97
N ILE A 270 -17.96 11.07 -7.26
CA ILE A 270 -16.68 10.84 -6.58
C ILE A 270 -16.83 9.75 -5.53
N ARG A 271 -17.85 9.81 -4.65
CA ARG A 271 -18.09 8.80 -3.61
C ARG A 271 -18.31 7.40 -4.19
N TYR A 272 -18.96 7.30 -5.37
CA TYR A 272 -19.18 6.01 -6.02
C TYR A 272 -17.92 5.39 -6.62
N HIS A 273 -16.89 6.19 -6.87
CA HIS A 273 -15.59 5.77 -7.37
C HIS A 273 -14.55 5.48 -6.26
N ILE A 274 -14.98 5.50 -5.00
CA ILE A 274 -14.12 5.13 -3.85
C ILE A 274 -14.75 3.93 -3.14
N LEU A 275 -14.10 2.76 -3.25
CA LEU A 275 -14.48 1.57 -2.51
C LEU A 275 -14.02 1.70 -1.06
N ALA A 276 -14.94 1.50 -0.12
CA ALA A 276 -14.70 1.65 1.31
C ALA A 276 -14.20 0.34 1.94
N THR A 277 -13.38 0.47 2.97
CA THR A 277 -12.94 -0.60 3.88
C THR A 277 -12.12 -1.74 3.25
N LYS A 278 -11.83 -1.69 1.96
CA LYS A 278 -11.04 -2.71 1.25
C LYS A 278 -10.09 -2.08 0.26
N THR A 279 -8.90 -2.64 0.22
CA THR A 279 -7.89 -2.34 -0.81
C THR A 279 -7.83 -3.54 -1.74
N VAL A 280 -8.11 -3.31 -3.02
CA VAL A 280 -8.10 -4.33 -4.06
C VAL A 280 -6.94 -4.07 -4.99
N SER A 281 -6.10 -5.08 -5.22
CA SER A 281 -5.01 -5.06 -6.20
C SER A 281 -5.30 -6.03 -7.36
N ASP A 282 -4.42 -6.03 -8.36
CA ASP A 282 -4.47 -6.94 -9.49
C ASP A 282 -3.77 -8.29 -9.21
N ASP A 283 -3.73 -8.68 -7.93
CA ASP A 283 -3.15 -9.95 -7.47
C ASP A 283 -4.09 -11.17 -7.64
N GLY A 284 -5.35 -10.93 -8.00
CA GLY A 284 -6.35 -11.97 -8.15
C GLY A 284 -6.96 -12.48 -6.84
N LEU A 285 -6.58 -11.93 -5.68
CA LEU A 285 -7.00 -12.45 -4.37
C LEU A 285 -8.37 -11.92 -3.92
N LEU A 286 -8.78 -10.74 -4.36
CA LEU A 286 -10.00 -10.09 -3.90
C LEU A 286 -10.94 -9.76 -5.06
N GLY A 287 -12.04 -10.51 -5.16
CA GLY A 287 -13.15 -10.23 -6.07
C GLY A 287 -14.50 -10.22 -5.35
N GLY A 288 -15.56 -9.79 -6.02
CA GLY A 288 -16.92 -9.76 -5.48
C GLY A 288 -17.50 -8.37 -5.38
N GLN A 289 -18.43 -8.15 -4.43
CA GLN A 289 -19.08 -6.86 -4.21
C GLN A 289 -18.39 -6.07 -3.10
N PHE A 290 -18.06 -4.82 -3.38
CA PHE A 290 -17.43 -3.91 -2.45
C PHE A 290 -18.29 -2.67 -2.23
N GLU A 291 -18.45 -2.29 -0.96
CA GLU A 291 -19.14 -1.05 -0.57
C GLU A 291 -18.40 0.16 -1.12
N THR A 292 -19.14 1.18 -1.57
CA THR A 292 -18.60 2.49 -1.94
C THR A 292 -18.85 3.53 -0.85
N LEU A 293 -18.22 4.69 -0.92
CA LEU A 293 -18.54 5.81 -0.02
C LEU A 293 -19.92 6.43 -0.32
N ARG A 294 -20.48 6.19 -1.51
CA ARG A 294 -21.82 6.69 -1.86
C ARG A 294 -22.89 5.96 -1.07
N LYS A 295 -23.90 6.72 -0.62
CA LYS A 295 -25.17 6.19 -0.13
C LYS A 295 -26.25 6.44 -1.19
N ASP A 296 -27.28 5.59 -1.21
CA ASP A 296 -28.45 5.84 -2.03
C ASP A 296 -29.38 6.91 -1.43
N SER A 297 -30.50 7.22 -2.09
CA SER A 297 -31.49 8.23 -1.64
C SER A 297 -32.16 7.89 -0.30
N LYS A 298 -32.05 6.63 0.17
CA LYS A 298 -32.55 6.15 1.46
C LYS A 298 -31.47 6.10 2.53
N GLY A 299 -30.22 6.44 2.19
CA GLY A 299 -29.06 6.32 3.08
C GLY A 299 -28.45 4.93 3.13
N GLU A 300 -28.89 4.00 2.28
CA GLU A 300 -28.36 2.63 2.23
C GLU A 300 -27.02 2.56 1.49
N LYS A 301 -26.26 1.51 1.76
CA LYS A 301 -24.96 1.25 1.15
C LYS A 301 -25.09 0.97 -0.34
N THR A 302 -24.17 1.51 -1.12
CA THR A 302 -24.05 1.18 -2.55
C THR A 302 -22.81 0.36 -2.83
N TYR A 303 -22.82 -0.42 -3.92
CA TYR A 303 -21.79 -1.41 -4.20
C TYR A 303 -21.33 -1.34 -5.64
N VAL A 304 -20.06 -1.72 -5.83
CA VAL A 304 -19.43 -2.01 -7.12
C VAL A 304 -18.95 -3.45 -7.09
N SER A 305 -19.17 -4.21 -8.16
CA SER A 305 -18.62 -5.55 -8.31
C SER A 305 -17.22 -5.46 -8.92
N VAL A 306 -16.31 -6.25 -8.39
CA VAL A 306 -14.93 -6.35 -8.88
C VAL A 306 -14.67 -7.77 -9.38
N LEU A 307 -14.22 -7.87 -10.61
CA LEU A 307 -13.59 -9.07 -11.13
C LEU A 307 -12.09 -8.87 -11.07
N SER A 308 -11.41 -9.73 -10.32
CA SER A 308 -9.97 -9.69 -10.12
C SER A 308 -9.36 -11.02 -10.57
N ASP A 309 -8.34 -10.92 -11.38
CA ASP A 309 -7.43 -12.00 -11.72
C ASP A 309 -6.01 -11.42 -11.77
N THR A 310 -4.98 -12.26 -11.78
CA THR A 310 -3.59 -11.79 -11.80
C THR A 310 -3.35 -10.89 -13.01
N GLY A 311 -3.01 -9.64 -12.74
CA GLY A 311 -2.77 -8.62 -13.76
C GLY A 311 -4.04 -8.08 -14.43
N VAL A 312 -5.23 -8.35 -13.90
CA VAL A 312 -6.51 -7.88 -14.46
C VAL A 312 -7.47 -7.42 -13.37
N LEU A 313 -7.98 -6.20 -13.50
CA LEU A 313 -9.08 -5.69 -12.68
C LEU A 313 -10.17 -5.11 -13.55
N THR A 314 -11.41 -5.51 -13.30
CA THR A 314 -12.59 -4.91 -13.92
C THR A 314 -13.59 -4.53 -12.83
N PHE A 315 -13.98 -3.28 -12.82
CA PHE A 315 -15.01 -2.73 -11.92
C PHE A 315 -16.34 -2.65 -12.68
N ILE A 316 -17.41 -3.17 -12.09
CA ILE A 316 -18.72 -3.26 -12.73
C ILE A 316 -19.74 -2.56 -11.84
N ASP A 317 -20.41 -1.56 -12.39
CA ASP A 317 -21.45 -0.80 -11.71
C ASP A 317 -22.80 -1.54 -11.63
N LYS A 318 -23.77 -0.91 -10.94
CA LYS A 318 -25.13 -1.45 -10.78
C LYS A 318 -25.83 -1.65 -12.13
N ALA A 319 -25.55 -0.82 -13.13
CA ALA A 319 -26.11 -0.90 -14.48
C ALA A 319 -25.38 -1.94 -15.38
N LYS A 320 -24.44 -2.72 -14.83
CA LYS A 320 -23.62 -3.70 -15.55
C LYS A 320 -22.64 -3.08 -16.54
N LYS A 321 -22.33 -1.81 -16.41
CA LYS A 321 -21.29 -1.14 -17.17
C LYS A 321 -19.94 -1.44 -16.51
N SER A 322 -18.95 -1.79 -17.31
CA SER A 322 -17.60 -2.10 -16.85
C SER A 322 -16.63 -0.94 -17.06
N ALA A 323 -15.66 -0.84 -16.16
CA ALA A 323 -14.49 0.00 -16.24
C ALA A 323 -13.27 -0.89 -15.97
N ASN A 324 -12.39 -1.02 -16.96
CA ASN A 324 -11.19 -1.84 -16.85
C ASN A 324 -10.02 -0.98 -16.35
N TYR A 325 -9.21 -1.53 -15.47
CA TYR A 325 -8.04 -0.81 -15.00
C TYR A 325 -6.99 -0.69 -16.12
N ILE A 326 -6.16 0.35 -16.02
CA ILE A 326 -5.07 0.64 -16.95
C ILE A 326 -3.75 0.34 -16.22
N PRO A 327 -3.09 -0.80 -16.50
CA PRO A 327 -1.95 -1.29 -15.70
C PRO A 327 -0.80 -0.29 -15.56
N SER A 328 -0.50 0.45 -16.63
CA SER A 328 0.61 1.43 -16.67
C SER A 328 0.43 2.61 -15.73
N ASN A 329 -0.80 2.88 -15.26
CA ASN A 329 -1.18 4.00 -14.41
C ASN A 329 -2.07 3.54 -13.24
N SER A 330 -1.75 2.39 -12.70
CA SER A 330 -2.51 1.78 -11.59
C SER A 330 -1.58 1.26 -10.51
N ASN A 331 -2.16 0.71 -9.43
CA ASN A 331 -1.42 0.24 -8.26
C ASN A 331 -0.55 1.35 -7.63
N HIS A 332 -1.01 2.62 -7.64
CA HIS A 332 -0.34 3.65 -6.87
C HIS A 332 -0.67 3.48 -5.39
N LEU A 333 0.37 3.44 -4.58
CA LEU A 333 0.24 3.27 -3.13
C LEU A 333 -0.01 4.63 -2.47
N ALA A 334 -1.00 4.70 -1.59
CA ALA A 334 -1.38 5.91 -0.86
C ALA A 334 -1.87 5.54 0.55
N ASP A 335 -1.03 5.62 1.56
CA ASP A 335 -1.27 5.04 2.89
C ASP A 335 -1.71 3.57 2.77
N ARG A 336 -2.92 3.20 3.20
CA ARG A 336 -3.52 1.86 3.03
C ARG A 336 -4.46 1.76 1.83
N THR A 337 -4.35 2.71 0.92
CA THR A 337 -5.18 2.84 -0.28
C THR A 337 -4.40 2.45 -1.52
N LEU A 338 -5.07 1.84 -2.51
CA LEU A 338 -4.58 1.73 -3.87
C LEU A 338 -5.39 2.64 -4.80
N ILE A 339 -4.69 3.34 -5.68
CA ILE A 339 -5.29 4.21 -6.70
C ILE A 339 -5.09 3.55 -8.06
N HIS A 340 -6.19 3.27 -8.75
CA HIS A 340 -6.21 2.70 -10.09
C HIS A 340 -6.82 3.68 -11.09
N LEU A 341 -6.18 3.83 -12.24
CA LEU A 341 -6.76 4.50 -13.39
C LEU A 341 -7.60 3.51 -14.19
N VAL A 342 -8.81 3.91 -14.64
CA VAL A 342 -9.71 3.06 -15.42
C VAL A 342 -10.14 3.73 -16.73
N ASP A 343 -10.50 2.91 -17.73
CA ASP A 343 -10.84 3.33 -19.09
C ASP A 343 -12.28 3.85 -19.25
N ASN A 344 -13.09 3.73 -18.20
CA ASN A 344 -14.48 4.13 -18.21
C ASN A 344 -14.92 4.66 -16.84
N TYR A 345 -16.06 5.31 -16.77
CA TYR A 345 -16.66 5.73 -15.51
C TYR A 345 -17.73 4.75 -15.05
N LEU A 346 -17.95 4.68 -13.75
CA LEU A 346 -19.02 3.92 -13.11
C LEU A 346 -20.24 4.82 -12.88
N LEU A 347 -21.43 4.25 -13.04
CA LEU A 347 -22.68 4.95 -12.87
C LEU A 347 -23.55 4.23 -11.83
N TYR A 348 -23.98 4.97 -10.82
CA TYR A 348 -25.02 4.50 -9.92
C TYR A 348 -26.39 4.94 -10.45
N THR A 349 -27.31 4.01 -10.51
CA THR A 349 -28.75 4.26 -10.78
C THR A 349 -29.55 3.76 -9.59
N GLU A 350 -30.53 4.54 -9.12
CA GLU A 350 -31.44 4.19 -8.01
C GLU A 350 -32.16 2.84 -8.22
#